data_2d1481d25110adb6429bf24f91678f51
#
_entry.id   2d1481d25110adb6429bf24f91678f51
#
_cell.length_a   1.000
_cell.length_b   1.000
_cell.length_c   1.000
_cell.angle_alpha   90.00
_cell.angle_beta   90.00
_cell.angle_gamma   90.00
#
_symmetry.space_group_name_H-M   'P 1'
#
loop_
_entity.id
_entity.type
_entity.pdbx_description
1 polymer ?
#
loop_
_entity_poly.entity_id
_entity_poly.type
_entity_poly.pdbx_seq_one_letter_code
_entity_poly.pdbx_strand_id
1 'polypeptide(L)'
;ALYRRERWPALALLVLCALPGPAINLAYNMSHGWSNIMFNLYNRNEGAAFAWNKPLLYAAMLLYLATPVAAWLAWKQRSALAVAARQQRLLACVVLVPLLFFALLSLKKVVGLHWVLSFYPFGFALLAFALPRDKLKSCAAGMAAFAALHVLVVAGLYASSLDHWKTTKLYPQIIRSYKTSEMLQQVVAPGVVLMASAYTPAAIYGHALRTYVPVFGPGNFHARQDDVLVDFSLYQGKTVRIIRMDAPPLEDYRPYFDSVQVLSFSQDGVPFYAVEGRGFNYAAYKQGVLATIYGRYYNIPSWLPMTGCPF
;
A
#
# COMPACT_ATOMS: atom_id res chain seq x y z
N ALA A 1 25.97 -11.58 17.45
CA ALA A 1 25.81 -11.75 18.89
C ALA A 1 25.81 -13.24 19.30
N LEU A 2 25.03 -14.09 18.64
CA LEU A 2 25.00 -15.53 18.89
C LEU A 2 26.35 -16.24 18.75
N TYR A 3 27.30 -15.59 18.09
CA TYR A 3 28.62 -16.14 17.75
C TYR A 3 29.75 -15.79 18.74
N ARG A 4 29.56 -14.74 19.59
CA ARG A 4 30.52 -14.29 20.59
C ARG A 4 29.82 -13.75 21.82
N ARG A 5 30.01 -14.38 22.97
CA ARG A 5 29.41 -13.98 24.25
C ARG A 5 29.67 -12.52 24.63
N GLU A 6 30.83 -11.98 24.24
CA GLU A 6 31.22 -10.58 24.45
C GLU A 6 30.29 -9.54 23.80
N ARG A 7 29.46 -9.97 22.84
CA ARG A 7 28.52 -9.09 22.12
C ARG A 7 27.09 -9.09 22.65
N TRP A 8 26.80 -9.90 23.69
CA TRP A 8 25.47 -9.91 24.29
C TRP A 8 25.03 -8.56 24.84
N PRO A 9 25.92 -7.76 25.55
CA PRO A 9 25.52 -6.42 25.99
C PRO A 9 25.16 -5.48 24.83
N ALA A 10 25.92 -5.55 23.72
CA ALA A 10 25.64 -4.75 22.54
C ALA A 10 24.32 -5.16 21.89
N LEU A 11 24.01 -6.47 21.83
CA LEU A 11 22.71 -6.94 21.34
C LEU A 11 21.58 -6.50 22.27
N ALA A 12 21.75 -6.61 23.58
CA ALA A 12 20.77 -6.17 24.56
C ALA A 12 20.48 -4.67 24.43
N LEU A 13 21.53 -3.85 24.27
CA LEU A 13 21.39 -2.42 24.04
C LEU A 13 20.64 -2.14 22.72
N LEU A 14 20.99 -2.84 21.63
CA LEU A 14 20.32 -2.68 20.35
C LEU A 14 18.83 -3.04 20.45
N VAL A 15 18.49 -4.16 21.09
CA VAL A 15 17.11 -4.57 21.32
C VAL A 15 16.39 -3.53 22.19
N LEU A 16 17.01 -3.07 23.27
CA LEU A 16 16.42 -2.05 24.15
C LEU A 16 16.13 -0.76 23.41
N CYS A 17 17.07 -0.28 22.58
CA CYS A 17 16.87 0.91 21.76
C CYS A 17 15.82 0.71 20.64
N ALA A 18 15.62 -0.51 20.19
CA ALA A 18 14.62 -0.83 19.18
C ALA A 18 13.21 -1.03 19.76
N LEU A 19 13.07 -1.38 21.04
CA LEU A 19 11.79 -1.69 21.69
C LEU A 19 10.73 -0.58 21.63
N PRO A 20 11.03 0.72 21.72
CA PRO A 20 10.00 1.77 21.70
C PRO A 20 9.10 1.72 20.46
N GLY A 21 9.66 1.45 19.28
CA GLY A 21 8.88 1.37 18.04
C GLY A 21 7.83 0.23 18.06
N PRO A 22 8.23 -1.04 18.28
CA PRO A 22 7.30 -2.14 18.47
C PRO A 22 6.30 -1.94 19.62
N ALA A 23 6.73 -1.34 20.72
CA ALA A 23 5.85 -1.09 21.88
C ALA A 23 4.74 -0.09 21.53
N ILE A 24 5.08 1.02 20.87
CA ILE A 24 4.09 2.00 20.39
C ILE A 24 3.15 1.34 19.36
N ASN A 25 3.67 0.56 18.43
CA ASN A 25 2.86 -0.14 17.44
C ASN A 25 1.91 -1.15 18.11
N LEU A 26 2.39 -1.90 19.11
CA LEU A 26 1.58 -2.84 19.88
C LEU A 26 0.46 -2.11 20.62
N ALA A 27 0.80 -1.07 21.39
CA ALA A 27 -0.17 -0.27 22.15
C ALA A 27 -1.24 0.32 21.23
N TYR A 28 -0.82 0.84 20.09
CA TYR A 28 -1.72 1.36 19.05
C TYR A 28 -2.67 0.25 18.53
N ASN A 29 -2.15 -0.91 18.18
CA ASN A 29 -2.99 -2.02 17.71
C ASN A 29 -3.98 -2.49 18.77
N MET A 30 -3.56 -2.59 20.03
CA MET A 30 -4.42 -2.96 21.16
C MET A 30 -5.59 -2.00 21.37
N SER A 31 -5.41 -0.71 21.11
CA SER A 31 -6.43 0.32 21.29
C SER A 31 -7.25 0.60 20.02
N HIS A 32 -6.82 0.13 18.84
CA HIS A 32 -7.42 0.43 17.54
C HIS A 32 -7.83 -0.82 16.74
N GLY A 33 -8.26 -1.88 17.45
CA GLY A 33 -8.87 -3.04 16.80
C GLY A 33 -7.92 -3.88 15.95
N TRP A 34 -6.61 -3.85 16.23
CA TRP A 34 -5.60 -4.65 15.52
C TRP A 34 -5.66 -4.54 13.98
N SER A 35 -6.14 -3.41 13.47
CA SER A 35 -6.42 -3.22 12.03
C SER A 35 -5.25 -3.61 11.13
N ASN A 36 -4.01 -3.28 11.52
CA ASN A 36 -2.81 -3.62 10.78
C ASN A 36 -2.55 -5.15 10.78
N ILE A 37 -2.69 -5.79 11.93
CA ILE A 37 -2.51 -7.25 12.08
C ILE A 37 -3.63 -7.99 11.35
N MET A 38 -4.89 -7.58 11.56
CA MET A 38 -6.05 -8.16 10.90
C MET A 38 -5.92 -8.07 9.38
N PHE A 39 -5.54 -6.91 8.86
CA PHE A 39 -5.31 -6.73 7.44
C PHE A 39 -4.20 -7.65 6.91
N ASN A 40 -3.02 -7.65 7.54
CA ASN A 40 -1.86 -8.34 6.98
C ASN A 40 -1.88 -9.85 7.18
N LEU A 41 -2.39 -10.35 8.32
CA LEU A 41 -2.38 -11.78 8.64
C LEU A 41 -3.67 -12.50 8.21
N TYR A 42 -4.82 -11.83 8.26
CA TYR A 42 -6.11 -12.45 8.00
C TYR A 42 -6.72 -11.97 6.68
N ASN A 43 -7.12 -10.72 6.59
CA ASN A 43 -7.94 -10.22 5.47
C ASN A 43 -7.23 -10.32 4.12
N ARG A 44 -5.96 -9.97 4.09
CA ARG A 44 -5.13 -10.06 2.88
C ARG A 44 -4.81 -11.51 2.47
N ASN A 45 -5.00 -12.48 3.37
CA ASN A 45 -4.72 -13.90 3.15
C ASN A 45 -5.95 -14.71 2.79
N GLU A 46 -7.14 -14.12 2.92
CA GLU A 46 -8.39 -14.77 2.55
C GLU A 46 -8.34 -15.22 1.09
N GLY A 47 -8.60 -16.50 0.84
CA GLY A 47 -8.53 -17.09 -0.52
C GLY A 47 -7.12 -17.21 -1.14
N ALA A 48 -6.05 -17.02 -0.37
CA ALA A 48 -4.70 -17.16 -0.89
C ALA A 48 -4.37 -18.61 -1.25
N ALA A 49 -4.43 -18.94 -2.54
CA ALA A 49 -4.07 -20.26 -3.10
C ALA A 49 -2.67 -20.24 -3.71
N PHE A 50 -2.05 -21.42 -3.78
CA PHE A 50 -0.81 -21.60 -4.51
C PHE A 50 -1.03 -21.37 -6.02
N ALA A 51 -0.10 -20.64 -6.65
CA ALA A 51 -0.10 -20.47 -8.11
C ALA A 51 1.33 -20.15 -8.57
N TRP A 52 1.82 -20.89 -9.56
CA TRP A 52 3.20 -20.80 -10.09
C TRP A 52 3.59 -19.42 -10.62
N ASN A 53 2.63 -18.64 -11.12
CA ASN A 53 2.90 -17.28 -11.59
C ASN A 53 3.43 -16.35 -10.48
N LYS A 54 3.11 -16.60 -9.21
CA LYS A 54 3.54 -15.77 -8.08
C LYS A 54 5.03 -15.90 -7.77
N PRO A 55 5.59 -17.13 -7.56
CA PRO A 55 7.04 -17.28 -7.36
C PRO A 55 7.84 -16.94 -8.62
N LEU A 56 7.30 -17.15 -9.84
CA LEU A 56 7.95 -16.69 -11.07
C LEU A 56 8.03 -15.16 -11.13
N LEU A 57 6.94 -14.46 -10.79
CA LEU A 57 6.93 -13.01 -10.69
C LEU A 57 7.94 -12.52 -9.63
N TYR A 58 8.03 -13.23 -8.48
CA TYR A 58 9.00 -12.92 -7.45
C TYR A 58 10.43 -13.03 -7.97
N ALA A 59 10.77 -14.14 -8.66
CA ALA A 59 12.09 -14.32 -9.25
C ALA A 59 12.42 -13.24 -10.29
N ALA A 60 11.47 -12.92 -11.17
CA ALA A 60 11.64 -11.84 -12.16
C ALA A 60 11.87 -10.47 -11.47
N MET A 61 11.13 -10.20 -10.40
CA MET A 61 11.28 -8.99 -9.60
C MET A 61 12.67 -8.92 -8.92
N LEU A 62 13.18 -10.02 -8.39
CA LEU A 62 14.52 -10.05 -7.81
C LEU A 62 15.59 -9.74 -8.86
N LEU A 63 15.48 -10.30 -10.06
CA LEU A 63 16.40 -10.01 -11.17
C LEU A 63 16.32 -8.55 -11.61
N TYR A 64 15.12 -8.00 -11.70
CA TYR A 64 14.90 -6.60 -12.04
C TYR A 64 15.55 -5.65 -11.02
N LEU A 65 15.34 -5.88 -9.71
CA LEU A 65 15.92 -5.07 -8.64
C LEU A 65 17.44 -5.20 -8.54
N ALA A 66 17.98 -6.38 -8.84
CA ALA A 66 19.42 -6.59 -8.91
C ALA A 66 20.07 -5.77 -10.03
N THR A 67 19.32 -5.30 -11.00
CA THR A 67 19.72 -4.77 -12.30
C THR A 67 20.42 -5.82 -13.18
N PRO A 68 20.25 -5.76 -14.52
CA PRO A 68 20.83 -6.77 -15.41
C PRO A 68 22.34 -6.94 -15.26
N VAL A 69 23.07 -5.82 -15.10
CA VAL A 69 24.53 -5.81 -15.01
C VAL A 69 25.00 -6.46 -13.69
N ALA A 70 24.41 -6.07 -12.57
CA ALA A 70 24.79 -6.64 -11.27
C ALA A 70 24.40 -8.11 -11.16
N ALA A 71 23.23 -8.50 -11.66
CA ALA A 71 22.82 -9.90 -11.72
C ALA A 71 23.77 -10.76 -12.55
N TRP A 72 24.16 -10.28 -13.73
CA TRP A 72 25.12 -10.97 -14.59
C TRP A 72 26.51 -11.10 -13.95
N LEU A 73 27.03 -10.01 -13.31
CA LEU A 73 28.31 -10.04 -12.61
C LEU A 73 28.26 -10.97 -11.39
N ALA A 74 27.15 -10.96 -10.62
CA ALA A 74 26.97 -11.89 -9.51
C ALA A 74 27.01 -13.35 -9.99
N TRP A 75 26.34 -13.65 -11.10
CA TRP A 75 26.39 -14.97 -11.72
C TRP A 75 27.79 -15.34 -12.18
N LYS A 76 28.46 -14.45 -12.91
CA LYS A 76 29.81 -14.68 -13.44
C LYS A 76 30.86 -14.87 -12.33
N GLN A 77 30.70 -14.12 -11.22
CA GLN A 77 31.59 -14.14 -10.06
C GLN A 77 31.04 -14.95 -8.88
N ARG A 78 30.15 -15.93 -9.14
CA ARG A 78 29.46 -16.68 -8.09
C ARG A 78 30.38 -17.37 -7.08
N SER A 79 31.56 -17.82 -7.51
CA SER A 79 32.55 -18.43 -6.62
C SER A 79 33.14 -17.40 -5.65
N ALA A 80 33.53 -16.25 -6.15
CA ALA A 80 34.04 -15.13 -5.32
C ALA A 80 32.93 -14.62 -4.39
N LEU A 81 31.69 -14.53 -4.88
CA LEU A 81 30.53 -14.15 -4.07
C LEU A 81 30.27 -15.14 -2.93
N ALA A 82 30.40 -16.44 -3.18
CA ALA A 82 30.29 -17.47 -2.16
C ALA A 82 31.39 -17.36 -1.08
N VAL A 83 32.61 -17.02 -1.47
CA VAL A 83 33.72 -16.73 -0.53
C VAL A 83 33.42 -15.47 0.28
N ALA A 84 33.01 -14.39 -0.37
CA ALA A 84 32.62 -13.15 0.31
C ALA A 84 31.46 -13.37 1.30
N ALA A 85 30.44 -14.16 0.94
CA ALA A 85 29.34 -14.52 1.82
C ALA A 85 29.79 -15.31 3.05
N ARG A 86 30.77 -16.19 2.91
CA ARG A 86 31.35 -16.95 4.04
C ARG A 86 32.19 -16.05 4.96
N GLN A 87 32.90 -15.07 4.39
CA GLN A 87 33.70 -14.10 5.16
C GLN A 87 32.80 -13.07 5.85
N GLN A 88 31.75 -12.60 5.17
CA GLN A 88 30.79 -11.58 5.62
C GLN A 88 29.44 -12.21 6.01
N ARG A 89 29.47 -13.21 6.88
CA ARG A 89 28.30 -14.03 7.23
C ARG A 89 27.09 -13.22 7.69
N LEU A 90 27.31 -12.18 8.50
CA LEU A 90 26.23 -11.33 8.98
C LEU A 90 25.53 -10.62 7.81
N LEU A 91 26.32 -10.05 6.90
CA LEU A 91 25.80 -9.37 5.72
C LEU A 91 25.04 -10.35 4.81
N ALA A 92 25.60 -11.54 4.59
CA ALA A 92 24.91 -12.60 3.84
C ALA A 92 23.58 -13.02 4.49
N CYS A 93 23.53 -13.15 5.83
CA CYS A 93 22.28 -13.47 6.53
C CYS A 93 21.24 -12.36 6.41
N VAL A 94 21.64 -11.08 6.51
CA VAL A 94 20.72 -9.93 6.35
C VAL A 94 20.09 -9.91 4.95
N VAL A 95 20.77 -10.42 3.94
CA VAL A 95 20.25 -10.50 2.57
C VAL A 95 19.44 -11.79 2.37
N LEU A 96 20.04 -12.95 2.66
CA LEU A 96 19.47 -14.22 2.27
C LEU A 96 18.25 -14.63 3.09
N VAL A 97 18.26 -14.37 4.41
CA VAL A 97 17.15 -14.80 5.28
C VAL A 97 15.83 -14.12 4.88
N PRO A 98 15.76 -12.78 4.72
CA PRO A 98 14.53 -12.14 4.27
C PRO A 98 14.11 -12.54 2.85
N LEU A 99 15.08 -12.65 1.92
CA LEU A 99 14.75 -13.06 0.55
C LEU A 99 14.19 -14.47 0.49
N LEU A 100 14.71 -15.40 1.28
CA LEU A 100 14.17 -16.76 1.40
C LEU A 100 12.79 -16.77 2.06
N PHE A 101 12.60 -15.96 3.10
CA PHE A 101 11.28 -15.80 3.73
C PHE A 101 10.23 -15.31 2.73
N PHE A 102 10.55 -14.27 1.95
CA PHE A 102 9.65 -13.76 0.92
C PHE A 102 9.49 -14.74 -0.26
N ALA A 103 10.49 -15.56 -0.57
CA ALA A 103 10.36 -16.66 -1.54
C ALA A 103 9.31 -17.67 -1.09
N LEU A 104 9.33 -18.09 0.18
CA LEU A 104 8.31 -18.96 0.74
C LEU A 104 6.93 -18.30 0.73
N LEU A 105 6.85 -17.01 1.10
CA LEU A 105 5.61 -16.26 1.05
C LEU A 105 5.07 -16.14 -0.38
N SER A 106 5.94 -16.02 -1.37
CA SER A 106 5.55 -15.91 -2.78
C SER A 106 4.82 -17.14 -3.32
N LEU A 107 4.93 -18.29 -2.68
CA LEU A 107 4.17 -19.50 -3.07
C LEU A 107 2.65 -19.28 -2.97
N LYS A 108 2.21 -18.44 -2.05
CA LYS A 108 0.78 -18.15 -1.81
C LYS A 108 0.37 -16.73 -2.16
N LYS A 109 1.31 -15.77 -2.18
CA LYS A 109 1.03 -14.33 -2.33
C LYS A 109 1.93 -13.66 -3.34
N VAL A 110 1.43 -12.61 -3.97
CA VAL A 110 2.28 -11.67 -4.72
C VAL A 110 3.06 -10.83 -3.71
N VAL A 111 4.40 -10.92 -3.80
CA VAL A 111 5.31 -10.11 -2.99
C VAL A 111 5.54 -8.76 -3.68
N GLY A 112 5.33 -7.66 -2.97
CA GLY A 112 5.57 -6.32 -3.52
C GLY A 112 7.06 -5.98 -3.59
N LEU A 113 7.47 -5.25 -4.64
CA LEU A 113 8.85 -4.76 -4.83
C LEU A 113 9.43 -4.08 -3.58
N HIS A 114 8.64 -3.21 -2.94
CA HIS A 114 9.07 -2.43 -1.77
C HIS A 114 9.36 -3.28 -0.52
N TRP A 115 8.86 -4.52 -0.48
CA TRP A 115 9.12 -5.40 0.67
C TRP A 115 10.54 -5.94 0.69
N VAL A 116 11.13 -6.15 -0.47
CA VAL A 116 12.47 -6.72 -0.61
C VAL A 116 13.54 -5.67 -0.89
N LEU A 117 13.13 -4.47 -1.31
CA LEU A 117 14.05 -3.39 -1.70
C LEU A 117 15.04 -3.02 -0.59
N SER A 118 14.60 -3.05 0.68
CA SER A 118 15.44 -2.72 1.85
C SER A 118 16.66 -3.62 2.02
N PHE A 119 16.67 -4.80 1.41
CA PHE A 119 17.78 -5.76 1.54
C PHE A 119 18.81 -5.66 0.42
N TYR A 120 18.46 -5.00 -0.70
CA TYR A 120 19.35 -4.85 -1.86
C TYR A 120 20.63 -4.05 -1.59
N PRO A 121 20.64 -2.96 -0.81
CA PRO A 121 21.86 -2.26 -0.46
C PRO A 121 22.91 -3.18 0.19
N PHE A 122 22.46 -4.08 1.07
CA PHE A 122 23.33 -5.08 1.70
C PHE A 122 23.81 -6.14 0.70
N GLY A 123 22.95 -6.52 -0.26
CA GLY A 123 23.32 -7.41 -1.37
C GLY A 123 24.37 -6.79 -2.29
N PHE A 124 24.23 -5.52 -2.62
CA PHE A 124 25.22 -4.80 -3.41
C PHE A 124 26.54 -4.61 -2.64
N ALA A 125 26.49 -4.35 -1.33
CA ALA A 125 27.69 -4.34 -0.49
C ALA A 125 28.40 -5.70 -0.51
N LEU A 126 27.65 -6.81 -0.39
CA LEU A 126 28.22 -8.16 -0.48
C LEU A 126 28.83 -8.42 -1.86
N LEU A 127 28.19 -7.99 -2.94
CA LEU A 127 28.72 -8.07 -4.29
C LEU A 127 30.03 -7.26 -4.45
N ALA A 128 30.09 -6.08 -3.83
CA ALA A 128 31.29 -5.25 -3.87
C ALA A 128 32.50 -5.92 -3.22
N PHE A 129 32.32 -6.74 -2.18
CA PHE A 129 33.42 -7.55 -1.61
C PHE A 129 33.89 -8.67 -2.56
N ALA A 130 33.04 -9.12 -3.47
CA ALA A 130 33.36 -10.19 -4.41
C ALA A 130 33.99 -9.69 -5.73
N LEU A 131 33.76 -8.42 -6.08
CA LEU A 131 34.16 -7.87 -7.37
C LEU A 131 35.58 -7.24 -7.31
N PRO A 132 36.46 -7.48 -8.33
CA PRO A 132 37.65 -6.68 -8.53
C PRO A 132 37.30 -5.23 -8.91
N ARG A 133 38.20 -4.29 -8.67
CA ARG A 133 37.95 -2.85 -8.80
C ARG A 133 37.45 -2.41 -10.19
N ASP A 134 37.99 -3.01 -11.25
CA ASP A 134 37.57 -2.74 -12.63
C ASP A 134 36.08 -3.18 -12.85
N LYS A 135 35.74 -4.34 -12.37
CA LYS A 135 34.35 -4.86 -12.45
C LYS A 135 33.38 -4.08 -11.56
N LEU A 136 33.84 -3.61 -10.39
CA LEU A 136 33.04 -2.78 -9.51
C LEU A 136 32.66 -1.45 -10.18
N LYS A 137 33.63 -0.78 -10.86
CA LYS A 137 33.34 0.43 -11.63
C LYS A 137 32.34 0.17 -12.76
N SER A 138 32.54 -0.92 -13.51
CA SER A 138 31.61 -1.31 -14.59
C SER A 138 30.21 -1.63 -14.04
N CYS A 139 30.13 -2.30 -12.89
CA CYS A 139 28.85 -2.58 -12.22
C CYS A 139 28.15 -1.28 -11.83
N ALA A 140 28.84 -0.37 -11.16
CA ALA A 140 28.28 0.92 -10.74
C ALA A 140 27.82 1.76 -11.95
N ALA A 141 28.60 1.82 -13.00
CA ALA A 141 28.23 2.53 -14.24
C ALA A 141 27.00 1.91 -14.91
N GLY A 142 26.92 0.57 -14.98
CA GLY A 142 25.76 -0.11 -15.53
C GLY A 142 24.47 0.08 -14.70
N MET A 143 24.61 0.07 -13.37
CA MET A 143 23.48 0.37 -12.47
C MET A 143 23.03 1.82 -12.61
N ALA A 144 23.96 2.77 -12.72
CA ALA A 144 23.66 4.19 -12.95
C ALA A 144 22.95 4.40 -14.29
N ALA A 145 23.44 3.76 -15.36
CA ALA A 145 22.78 3.81 -16.67
C ALA A 145 21.36 3.22 -16.65
N PHE A 146 21.16 2.09 -15.95
CA PHE A 146 19.85 1.50 -15.75
C PHE A 146 18.91 2.42 -14.97
N ALA A 147 19.39 3.04 -13.90
CA ALA A 147 18.62 4.03 -13.14
C ALA A 147 18.29 5.28 -14.00
N ALA A 148 19.28 5.80 -14.75
CA ALA A 148 19.07 6.94 -15.64
C ALA A 148 18.02 6.65 -16.72
N LEU A 149 18.01 5.44 -17.28
CA LEU A 149 16.98 5.01 -18.23
C LEU A 149 15.58 5.09 -17.61
N HIS A 150 15.43 4.61 -16.35
CA HIS A 150 14.13 4.68 -15.65
C HIS A 150 13.70 6.12 -15.40
N VAL A 151 14.62 6.97 -14.97
CA VAL A 151 14.34 8.41 -14.77
C VAL A 151 13.90 9.04 -16.09
N LEU A 152 14.58 8.75 -17.19
CA LEU A 152 14.22 9.28 -18.52
C LEU A 152 12.84 8.77 -18.97
N VAL A 153 12.53 7.48 -18.77
CA VAL A 153 11.21 6.93 -19.08
C VAL A 153 10.12 7.62 -18.26
N VAL A 154 10.32 7.74 -16.95
CA VAL A 154 9.34 8.40 -16.07
C VAL A 154 9.18 9.87 -16.45
N ALA A 155 10.28 10.58 -16.71
CA ALA A 155 10.24 11.97 -17.16
C ALA A 155 9.51 12.12 -18.50
N GLY A 156 9.76 11.22 -19.45
CA GLY A 156 9.05 11.19 -20.74
C GLY A 156 7.55 10.93 -20.60
N LEU A 157 7.17 9.99 -19.73
CA LEU A 157 5.76 9.73 -19.42
C LEU A 157 5.09 10.93 -18.75
N TYR A 158 5.79 11.57 -17.81
CA TYR A 158 5.29 12.77 -17.13
C TYR A 158 5.15 13.98 -18.08
N ALA A 159 6.09 14.14 -19.00
CA ALA A 159 6.10 15.22 -20.00
C ALA A 159 5.14 14.95 -21.16
N SER A 160 4.60 13.74 -21.30
CA SER A 160 3.66 13.42 -22.38
C SER A 160 2.34 14.17 -22.21
N SER A 161 1.77 14.64 -23.32
CA SER A 161 0.46 15.29 -23.30
C SER A 161 -0.64 14.31 -22.88
N LEU A 162 -1.68 14.82 -22.21
CA LEU A 162 -2.84 14.01 -21.81
C LEU A 162 -3.54 13.34 -23.00
N ASP A 163 -3.42 13.93 -24.19
CA ASP A 163 -4.01 13.39 -25.40
C ASP A 163 -3.48 12.01 -25.78
N HIS A 164 -2.20 11.73 -25.51
CA HIS A 164 -1.61 10.40 -25.75
C HIS A 164 -2.26 9.29 -24.89
N TRP A 165 -2.86 9.68 -23.77
CA TRP A 165 -3.44 8.72 -22.83
C TRP A 165 -4.93 8.46 -23.09
N LYS A 166 -5.62 9.28 -23.88
CA LYS A 166 -7.08 9.24 -24.08
C LYS A 166 -7.61 7.86 -24.50
N THR A 167 -6.84 7.12 -25.27
CA THR A 167 -7.23 5.77 -25.74
C THR A 167 -6.87 4.64 -24.78
N THR A 168 -6.19 4.97 -23.67
CA THR A 168 -5.74 3.97 -22.72
C THR A 168 -6.75 3.76 -21.59
N LYS A 169 -6.76 2.55 -21.00
CA LYS A 169 -7.56 2.25 -19.80
C LYS A 169 -7.11 3.03 -18.56
N LEU A 170 -5.93 3.66 -18.60
CA LEU A 170 -5.40 4.46 -17.51
C LEU A 170 -5.93 5.89 -17.51
N TYR A 171 -6.43 6.38 -18.63
CA TYR A 171 -6.84 7.77 -18.80
C TYR A 171 -7.80 8.28 -17.71
N PRO A 172 -8.88 7.56 -17.33
CA PRO A 172 -9.77 8.01 -16.27
C PRO A 172 -9.07 8.20 -14.92
N GLN A 173 -8.12 7.31 -14.59
CA GLN A 173 -7.36 7.42 -13.33
C GLN A 173 -6.36 8.60 -13.37
N ILE A 174 -5.77 8.85 -14.55
CA ILE A 174 -4.87 10.00 -14.77
C ILE A 174 -5.67 11.29 -14.60
N ILE A 175 -6.82 11.43 -15.26
CA ILE A 175 -7.68 12.63 -15.12
C ILE A 175 -8.10 12.83 -13.69
N ARG A 176 -8.59 11.80 -13.00
CA ARG A 176 -8.95 11.89 -11.58
C ARG A 176 -7.80 12.42 -10.72
N SER A 177 -6.55 11.99 -10.98
CA SER A 177 -5.40 12.38 -10.16
C SER A 177 -4.79 13.72 -10.56
N TYR A 178 -4.76 14.02 -11.85
CA TYR A 178 -4.12 15.22 -12.39
C TYR A 178 -5.06 16.43 -12.40
N LYS A 179 -6.34 16.20 -12.65
CA LYS A 179 -7.39 17.22 -12.72
C LYS A 179 -8.34 17.20 -11.50
N THR A 180 -7.83 16.73 -10.37
CA THR A 180 -8.64 16.57 -9.14
C THR A 180 -9.31 17.87 -8.71
N SER A 181 -8.58 18.98 -8.73
CA SER A 181 -9.11 20.26 -8.24
C SER A 181 -10.26 20.77 -9.14
N GLU A 182 -10.09 20.72 -10.46
CA GLU A 182 -11.11 21.10 -11.42
C GLU A 182 -12.35 20.19 -11.35
N MET A 183 -12.12 18.90 -11.17
CA MET A 183 -13.19 17.91 -10.99
C MET A 183 -13.98 18.18 -9.69
N LEU A 184 -13.31 18.47 -8.58
CA LEU A 184 -13.95 18.72 -7.30
C LEU A 184 -14.74 20.02 -7.27
N GLN A 185 -14.34 21.06 -8.00
CA GLN A 185 -15.08 22.30 -8.13
C GLN A 185 -16.50 22.10 -8.69
N GLN A 186 -16.73 21.05 -9.46
CA GLN A 186 -18.04 20.73 -10.03
C GLN A 186 -19.00 20.08 -9.03
N VAL A 187 -18.47 19.51 -7.95
CA VAL A 187 -19.27 18.70 -7.01
C VAL A 187 -19.21 19.14 -5.56
N VAL A 188 -18.26 19.99 -5.18
CA VAL A 188 -18.21 20.56 -3.84
C VAL A 188 -19.25 21.67 -3.73
N ALA A 189 -20.04 21.62 -2.66
CA ALA A 189 -21.02 22.66 -2.36
C ALA A 189 -21.06 22.97 -0.86
N PRO A 190 -21.39 24.20 -0.46
CA PRO A 190 -21.52 24.56 0.95
C PRO A 190 -22.54 23.67 1.69
N GLY A 191 -22.19 23.22 2.88
CA GLY A 191 -23.07 22.38 3.69
C GLY A 191 -23.19 20.93 3.27
N VAL A 192 -22.53 20.50 2.19
CA VAL A 192 -22.49 19.14 1.71
C VAL A 192 -21.22 18.44 2.17
N VAL A 193 -21.36 17.27 2.78
CA VAL A 193 -20.22 16.44 3.19
C VAL A 193 -19.73 15.65 2.00
N LEU A 194 -18.47 15.80 1.62
CA LEU A 194 -17.86 15.01 0.57
C LEU A 194 -17.29 13.73 1.14
N MET A 195 -17.59 12.60 0.49
CA MET A 195 -17.00 11.30 0.77
C MET A 195 -16.51 10.63 -0.52
N ALA A 196 -15.70 9.62 -0.40
CA ALA A 196 -15.21 8.84 -1.53
C ALA A 196 -15.67 7.38 -1.44
N SER A 197 -15.71 6.67 -2.57
CA SER A 197 -16.08 5.25 -2.61
C SER A 197 -14.96 4.30 -2.19
N ALA A 198 -13.73 4.79 -2.05
CA ALA A 198 -12.57 3.98 -1.70
C ALA A 198 -11.44 4.84 -1.09
N TYR A 199 -10.49 4.17 -0.44
CA TYR A 199 -9.38 4.78 0.29
C TYR A 199 -8.49 5.68 -0.59
N THR A 200 -8.04 5.20 -1.74
CA THR A 200 -7.15 5.98 -2.62
C THR A 200 -7.79 7.27 -3.15
N PRO A 201 -9.03 7.25 -3.67
CA PRO A 201 -9.72 8.49 -4.04
C PRO A 201 -9.91 9.43 -2.85
N ALA A 202 -10.27 8.90 -1.66
CA ALA A 202 -10.43 9.72 -0.46
C ALA A 202 -9.16 10.51 -0.13
N ALA A 203 -7.99 9.85 -0.16
CA ALA A 203 -6.70 10.49 0.06
C ALA A 203 -6.38 11.56 -0.99
N ILE A 204 -6.65 11.29 -2.26
CA ILE A 204 -6.44 12.24 -3.37
C ILE A 204 -7.33 13.48 -3.19
N TYR A 205 -8.61 13.28 -2.90
CA TYR A 205 -9.57 14.38 -2.71
C TYR A 205 -9.26 15.18 -1.46
N GLY A 206 -8.90 14.48 -0.37
CA GLY A 206 -8.50 15.10 0.89
C GLY A 206 -7.25 15.98 0.73
N HIS A 207 -6.26 15.53 -0.05
CA HIS A 207 -5.07 16.32 -0.38
C HIS A 207 -5.44 17.59 -1.15
N ALA A 208 -6.27 17.48 -2.19
CA ALA A 208 -6.68 18.60 -3.03
C ALA A 208 -7.51 19.65 -2.26
N LEU A 209 -8.38 19.19 -1.35
CA LEU A 209 -9.25 20.05 -0.53
C LEU A 209 -8.60 20.52 0.78
N ARG A 210 -7.43 19.99 1.13
CA ARG A 210 -6.75 20.19 2.42
C ARG A 210 -7.66 19.88 3.63
N THR A 211 -8.49 18.87 3.49
CA THR A 211 -9.40 18.39 4.54
C THR A 211 -9.51 16.87 4.49
N TYR A 212 -9.95 16.29 5.59
CA TYR A 212 -10.20 14.85 5.61
C TYR A 212 -11.45 14.51 4.81
N VAL A 213 -11.35 13.55 3.91
CA VAL A 213 -12.47 13.02 3.12
C VAL A 213 -12.69 11.55 3.52
N PRO A 214 -13.81 11.23 4.21
CA PRO A 214 -14.09 9.87 4.63
C PRO A 214 -14.42 8.94 3.45
N VAL A 215 -14.31 7.65 3.69
CA VAL A 215 -14.80 6.63 2.76
C VAL A 215 -16.20 6.19 3.15
N PHE A 216 -17.13 6.20 2.20
CA PHE A 216 -18.49 5.72 2.38
C PHE A 216 -18.61 4.25 1.95
N GLY A 217 -19.39 3.49 2.71
CA GLY A 217 -19.68 2.09 2.42
C GLY A 217 -18.54 1.14 2.79
N PRO A 218 -18.66 -0.17 2.45
CA PRO A 218 -17.65 -1.17 2.81
C PRO A 218 -16.27 -0.92 2.24
N GLY A 219 -16.16 -0.03 1.24
CA GLY A 219 -14.91 0.23 0.52
C GLY A 219 -14.40 -0.98 -0.23
N ASN A 220 -13.21 -0.85 -0.81
CA ASN A 220 -12.55 -1.97 -1.44
C ASN A 220 -11.56 -2.59 -0.45
N PHE A 221 -11.79 -3.85 -0.07
CA PHE A 221 -10.75 -4.81 0.29
C PHE A 221 -10.34 -5.03 1.74
N HIS A 222 -10.55 -4.13 2.74
CA HIS A 222 -9.93 -4.42 4.05
C HIS A 222 -10.38 -3.45 5.15
N ALA A 223 -10.06 -3.81 6.38
CA ALA A 223 -10.17 -2.94 7.53
C ALA A 223 -9.54 -1.58 7.24
N ARG A 224 -10.33 -0.54 7.32
CA ARG A 224 -9.89 0.84 7.13
C ARG A 224 -9.83 1.51 8.49
N GLN A 225 -8.76 2.22 8.73
CA GLN A 225 -8.61 2.93 9.97
C GLN A 225 -9.61 4.08 10.13
N ASP A 226 -10.04 4.68 9.03
CA ASP A 226 -11.08 5.70 9.04
C ASP A 226 -12.43 5.18 9.54
N ASP A 227 -12.76 3.89 9.39
CA ASP A 227 -13.97 3.31 9.99
C ASP A 227 -13.93 3.33 11.52
N VAL A 228 -12.74 3.40 12.11
CA VAL A 228 -12.50 3.47 13.56
C VAL A 228 -12.36 4.92 14.04
N LEU A 229 -11.77 5.80 13.22
CA LEU A 229 -11.43 7.16 13.59
C LEU A 229 -12.53 8.18 13.24
N VAL A 230 -13.40 7.85 12.29
CA VAL A 230 -14.47 8.75 11.86
C VAL A 230 -15.73 8.51 12.67
N ASP A 231 -16.16 9.53 13.37
CA ASP A 231 -17.49 9.55 14.01
C ASP A 231 -18.56 9.88 12.97
N PHE A 232 -19.14 8.85 12.36
CA PHE A 232 -20.21 9.01 11.38
C PHE A 232 -21.50 9.56 11.98
N SER A 233 -21.68 9.57 13.31
CA SER A 233 -22.85 10.17 13.94
C SER A 233 -22.92 11.69 13.70
N LEU A 234 -21.78 12.34 13.51
CA LEU A 234 -21.65 13.78 13.20
C LEU A 234 -22.28 14.16 11.85
N TYR A 235 -22.57 13.16 11.01
CA TYR A 235 -23.18 13.37 9.69
C TYR A 235 -24.70 13.11 9.70
N GLN A 236 -25.30 12.73 10.84
CA GLN A 236 -26.75 12.51 10.95
C GLN A 236 -27.55 13.67 10.34
N GLY A 237 -28.47 13.37 9.44
CA GLY A 237 -29.35 14.32 8.76
C GLY A 237 -28.66 15.18 7.69
N LYS A 238 -27.35 15.09 7.51
CA LYS A 238 -26.64 15.90 6.52
C LYS A 238 -26.80 15.37 5.10
N THR A 239 -26.56 16.24 4.14
CA THR A 239 -26.39 15.86 2.73
C THR A 239 -24.95 15.38 2.51
N VAL A 240 -24.80 14.21 1.92
CA VAL A 240 -23.51 13.59 1.62
C VAL A 240 -23.38 13.39 0.11
N ARG A 241 -22.23 13.69 -0.46
CA ARG A 241 -21.85 13.35 -1.84
C ARG A 241 -20.73 12.36 -1.88
N ILE A 242 -20.96 11.23 -2.55
CA ILE A 242 -19.96 10.16 -2.72
C ILE A 242 -19.52 10.14 -4.18
N ILE A 243 -18.25 10.48 -4.43
CA ILE A 243 -17.68 10.52 -5.78
C ILE A 243 -17.27 9.12 -6.22
N ARG A 244 -17.63 8.78 -7.48
CA ARG A 244 -17.31 7.51 -8.13
C ARG A 244 -16.86 7.73 -9.58
N MET A 245 -16.12 6.75 -10.11
CA MET A 245 -15.72 6.69 -11.52
C MET A 245 -16.65 5.84 -12.38
N ASP A 246 -17.45 5.00 -11.74
CA ASP A 246 -18.44 4.09 -12.34
C ASP A 246 -19.84 4.50 -11.94
N ALA A 247 -20.81 4.20 -12.78
CA ALA A 247 -22.22 4.44 -12.50
C ALA A 247 -22.63 3.67 -11.23
N PRO A 248 -23.16 4.36 -10.21
CA PRO A 248 -23.46 3.72 -8.94
C PRO A 248 -24.78 2.94 -8.99
N PRO A 249 -24.85 1.74 -8.39
CA PRO A 249 -26.14 1.10 -8.09
C PRO A 249 -26.79 1.87 -6.93
N LEU A 250 -27.89 2.58 -7.21
CA LEU A 250 -28.57 3.41 -6.21
C LEU A 250 -29.09 2.62 -5.01
N GLU A 251 -29.41 1.34 -5.22
CA GLU A 251 -29.91 0.44 -4.17
C GLU A 251 -28.92 0.30 -3.00
N ASP A 252 -27.62 0.42 -3.28
CA ASP A 252 -26.59 0.33 -2.24
C ASP A 252 -26.56 1.54 -1.30
N TYR A 253 -27.25 2.64 -1.68
CA TYR A 253 -27.25 3.90 -0.93
C TYR A 253 -28.60 4.21 -0.29
N ARG A 254 -29.72 3.82 -0.93
CA ARG A 254 -31.07 4.12 -0.47
C ARG A 254 -31.36 3.80 1.00
N PRO A 255 -30.84 2.70 1.58
CA PRO A 255 -31.09 2.40 2.99
C PRO A 255 -30.56 3.44 3.97
N TYR A 256 -29.62 4.27 3.54
CA TYR A 256 -28.86 5.18 4.42
C TYR A 256 -29.23 6.65 4.26
N PHE A 257 -30.23 6.97 3.43
CA PHE A 257 -30.63 8.35 3.15
C PHE A 257 -32.16 8.45 2.95
N ASP A 258 -32.71 9.61 3.25
CA ASP A 258 -34.13 9.90 2.97
C ASP A 258 -34.40 9.96 1.45
N SER A 259 -33.43 10.50 0.69
CA SER A 259 -33.49 10.53 -0.75
C SER A 259 -32.07 10.41 -1.36
N VAL A 260 -32.01 9.78 -2.54
CA VAL A 260 -30.72 9.56 -3.25
C VAL A 260 -30.90 9.91 -4.72
N GLN A 261 -29.95 10.67 -5.26
CA GLN A 261 -29.88 10.97 -6.68
C GLN A 261 -28.45 10.83 -7.22
N VAL A 262 -28.29 10.62 -8.52
CA VAL A 262 -26.97 10.61 -9.18
C VAL A 262 -26.79 11.91 -9.93
N LEU A 263 -25.68 12.58 -9.62
CA LEU A 263 -25.19 13.70 -10.39
C LEU A 263 -24.11 13.19 -11.34
N SER A 264 -24.31 13.36 -12.64
CA SER A 264 -23.30 13.02 -13.63
C SER A 264 -22.57 14.29 -14.07
N PHE A 265 -21.26 14.21 -14.16
CA PHE A 265 -20.42 15.30 -14.65
C PHE A 265 -19.24 14.72 -15.43
N SER A 266 -18.48 15.56 -16.11
CA SER A 266 -17.33 15.10 -16.88
C SER A 266 -16.15 16.03 -16.71
N GLN A 267 -14.95 15.45 -16.75
CA GLN A 267 -13.70 16.19 -16.78
C GLN A 267 -12.82 15.63 -17.90
N ASP A 268 -12.43 16.49 -18.84
CA ASP A 268 -11.61 16.13 -20.00
C ASP A 268 -12.12 14.88 -20.77
N GLY A 269 -13.45 14.80 -20.95
CA GLY A 269 -14.12 13.69 -21.63
C GLY A 269 -14.27 12.41 -20.80
N VAL A 270 -13.82 12.39 -19.55
CA VAL A 270 -14.03 11.27 -18.64
C VAL A 270 -15.30 11.49 -17.83
N PRO A 271 -16.26 10.55 -17.84
CA PRO A 271 -17.45 10.63 -17.02
C PRO A 271 -17.11 10.32 -15.55
N PHE A 272 -17.71 11.09 -14.66
CA PHE A 272 -17.71 10.87 -13.22
C PHE A 272 -19.13 10.96 -12.69
N TYR A 273 -19.34 10.35 -11.54
CA TYR A 273 -20.63 10.31 -10.87
C TYR A 273 -20.48 10.75 -9.41
N ALA A 274 -21.46 11.47 -8.92
CA ALA A 274 -21.59 11.73 -7.50
C ALA A 274 -22.96 11.24 -7.04
N VAL A 275 -22.98 10.32 -6.11
CA VAL A 275 -24.22 9.95 -5.40
C VAL A 275 -24.47 11.03 -4.35
N GLU A 276 -25.53 11.82 -4.53
CA GLU A 276 -26.01 12.74 -3.51
C GLU A 276 -27.12 12.09 -2.70
N GLY A 277 -26.83 11.85 -1.43
CA GLY A 277 -27.80 11.37 -0.45
C GLY A 277 -28.16 12.49 0.53
N ARG A 278 -29.44 12.74 0.72
CA ARG A 278 -29.97 13.74 1.69
C ARG A 278 -30.52 13.02 2.90
N GLY A 279 -30.40 13.62 4.07
CA GLY A 279 -30.89 13.07 5.29
C GLY A 279 -30.14 11.79 5.71
N PHE A 280 -28.81 11.85 5.83
CA PHE A 280 -28.01 10.68 6.21
C PHE A 280 -28.53 10.04 7.51
N ASN A 281 -28.85 8.76 7.47
CA ASN A 281 -29.33 7.97 8.60
C ASN A 281 -28.18 7.18 9.21
N TYR A 282 -27.60 7.72 10.28
CA TYR A 282 -26.48 7.05 10.98
C TYR A 282 -26.88 5.70 11.57
N ALA A 283 -28.08 5.56 12.13
CA ALA A 283 -28.51 4.28 12.73
C ALA A 283 -28.53 3.16 11.69
N ALA A 284 -29.11 3.42 10.51
CA ALA A 284 -29.11 2.47 9.41
C ALA A 284 -27.69 2.18 8.89
N TYR A 285 -26.84 3.21 8.78
CA TYR A 285 -25.45 3.08 8.36
C TYR A 285 -24.64 2.23 9.35
N LYS A 286 -24.82 2.46 10.64
CA LYS A 286 -24.18 1.69 11.71
C LYS A 286 -24.57 0.21 11.64
N GLN A 287 -25.86 -0.08 11.49
CA GLN A 287 -26.36 -1.46 11.42
C GLN A 287 -25.98 -2.17 10.12
N GLY A 288 -26.00 -1.48 9.00
CA GLY A 288 -25.67 -2.05 7.69
C GLY A 288 -24.17 -2.06 7.41
N VAL A 289 -23.57 -0.90 7.25
CA VAL A 289 -22.18 -0.76 6.77
C VAL A 289 -21.18 -1.02 7.87
N LEU A 290 -21.27 -0.30 8.99
CA LEU A 290 -20.25 -0.43 10.05
C LEU A 290 -20.27 -1.82 10.70
N ALA A 291 -21.45 -2.40 10.91
CA ALA A 291 -21.58 -3.76 11.43
C ALA A 291 -20.99 -4.81 10.47
N THR A 292 -21.19 -4.62 9.16
CA THR A 292 -20.59 -5.49 8.13
C THR A 292 -19.05 -5.36 8.12
N ILE A 293 -18.54 -4.15 8.19
CA ILE A 293 -17.09 -3.89 8.27
C ILE A 293 -16.51 -4.54 9.53
N TYR A 294 -17.16 -4.33 10.69
CA TYR A 294 -16.75 -4.94 11.94
C TYR A 294 -16.72 -6.47 11.85
N GLY A 295 -17.81 -7.09 11.46
CA GLY A 295 -17.91 -8.54 11.37
C GLY A 295 -16.92 -9.16 10.38
N ARG A 296 -16.62 -8.47 9.28
CA ARG A 296 -15.71 -8.98 8.24
C ARG A 296 -14.24 -8.73 8.52
N TYR A 297 -13.91 -7.55 9.01
CA TYR A 297 -12.50 -7.11 9.06
C TYR A 297 -11.94 -6.99 10.48
N TYR A 298 -12.80 -6.86 11.49
CA TYR A 298 -12.43 -6.68 12.89
C TYR A 298 -12.91 -7.84 13.78
N ASN A 299 -13.14 -9.01 13.21
CA ASN A 299 -13.40 -10.22 13.97
C ASN A 299 -12.08 -10.70 14.62
N ILE A 300 -11.71 -10.01 15.69
CA ILE A 300 -10.41 -10.13 16.34
C ILE A 300 -10.37 -11.43 17.14
N PRO A 301 -9.34 -12.30 16.94
CA PRO A 301 -9.16 -13.50 17.73
C PRO A 301 -9.11 -13.18 19.24
N SER A 302 -9.80 -13.97 20.06
CA SER A 302 -9.92 -13.75 21.51
C SER A 302 -8.60 -13.76 22.28
N TRP A 303 -7.55 -14.33 21.71
CA TRP A 303 -6.22 -14.34 22.31
C TRP A 303 -5.44 -13.02 22.12
N LEU A 304 -5.92 -12.12 21.23
CA LEU A 304 -5.32 -10.79 21.06
C LEU A 304 -5.91 -9.84 22.11
N PRO A 305 -5.07 -9.24 22.97
CA PRO A 305 -5.54 -8.34 24.02
C PRO A 305 -6.08 -7.03 23.41
N MET A 306 -7.19 -6.54 23.98
CA MET A 306 -7.80 -5.26 23.62
C MET A 306 -7.83 -4.33 24.83
N THR A 307 -7.46 -3.07 24.62
CA THR A 307 -7.55 -2.02 25.67
C THR A 307 -8.65 -0.99 25.38
N GLY A 308 -9.31 -1.09 24.25
CA GLY A 308 -10.45 -0.28 23.84
C GLY A 308 -11.26 -0.99 22.78
N CYS A 309 -12.53 -0.60 22.65
CA CYS A 309 -13.40 -1.03 21.54
C CYS A 309 -13.54 0.14 20.58
N PRO A 310 -13.10 0.03 19.32
CA PRO A 310 -13.23 1.10 18.34
C PRO A 310 -14.65 1.25 17.76
N PHE A 311 -15.57 0.35 18.12
CA PHE A 311 -16.94 0.29 17.60
C PHE A 311 -17.99 0.28 18.71
#